data_f5f4c995435d2a5130240bb36e4a7f07
#
_entry.id   f5f4c995435d2a5130240bb36e4a7f07
#
_cell.length_a   1.000
_cell.length_b   1.000
_cell.length_c   1.000
_cell.angle_alpha   90.00
_cell.angle_beta   90.00
_cell.angle_gamma   90.00
#
_symmetry.space_group_name_H-M   'P 1'
#
loop_
_entity.id
_entity.type
_entity.pdbx_description
1 polymer ?
#
loop_
_entity_poly.entity_id
_entity_poly.type
_entity_poly.pdbx_seq_one_letter_code
_entity_poly.pdbx_strand_id
1 'polypeptide(L)'
;IDERNEIAGSYMGVAQLDVGMRTDVMETCPKDLGIMMVLRSMSPNVIVTDEIGNEKEIKALYTALNGGVSLITTVHGDSIEDILHRTELKRLLDGDLFRKVIILSSRNGPGTIEKIYDLQEKRWYFGN
;
A
#
# COMPACT_ATOMS: atom_id res chain seq x y z
N ILE A 1 -8.81 1.96 -0.21
CA ILE A 1 -9.31 1.14 -1.33
C ILE A 1 -9.21 -0.31 -0.91
N ASP A 2 -10.33 -0.96 -0.72
CA ASP A 2 -10.42 -2.30 -0.12
C ASP A 2 -11.15 -3.26 -1.09
N GLU A 3 -10.47 -3.65 -2.15
CA GLU A 3 -11.05 -4.45 -3.23
C GLU A 3 -11.56 -5.81 -2.73
N ARG A 4 -10.85 -6.43 -1.78
CA ARG A 4 -11.16 -7.76 -1.27
C ARG A 4 -11.76 -7.79 0.15
N ASN A 5 -12.12 -6.64 0.70
CA ASN A 5 -12.60 -6.52 2.09
C ASN A 5 -11.60 -7.04 3.14
N GLU A 6 -10.31 -6.85 2.92
CA GLU A 6 -9.25 -7.31 3.81
C GLU A 6 -8.79 -6.25 4.82
N ILE A 7 -9.06 -4.97 4.56
CA ILE A 7 -8.63 -3.84 5.40
C ILE A 7 -9.73 -3.44 6.37
N ALA A 8 -10.91 -3.10 5.87
CA ALA A 8 -12.05 -2.65 6.66
C ALA A 8 -13.01 -3.78 7.03
N GLY A 9 -12.97 -4.90 6.29
CA GLY A 9 -13.88 -6.02 6.48
C GLY A 9 -15.35 -5.62 6.35
N SER A 10 -15.66 -4.74 5.40
CA SER A 10 -17.00 -4.14 5.29
C SER A 10 -18.10 -5.18 5.09
N TYR A 11 -19.21 -4.97 5.77
CA TYR A 11 -20.45 -5.74 5.61
C TYR A 11 -21.61 -4.79 5.38
N MET A 12 -22.33 -4.98 4.30
CA MET A 12 -23.45 -4.10 3.87
C MET A 12 -23.08 -2.61 3.87
N GLY A 13 -21.88 -2.27 3.39
CA GLY A 13 -21.39 -0.90 3.32
C GLY A 13 -20.87 -0.31 4.64
N VAL A 14 -20.77 -1.13 5.69
CA VAL A 14 -20.28 -0.69 7.01
C VAL A 14 -18.98 -1.41 7.35
N ALA A 15 -17.92 -0.63 7.62
CA ALA A 15 -16.65 -1.17 8.09
C ALA A 15 -16.83 -1.90 9.44
N GLN A 16 -16.35 -3.13 9.53
CA GLN A 16 -16.41 -3.94 10.75
C GLN A 16 -15.14 -3.80 11.60
N LEU A 17 -14.04 -3.40 11.00
CA LEU A 17 -12.79 -3.09 11.68
C LEU A 17 -12.69 -1.59 11.90
N ASP A 18 -12.00 -1.18 12.96
CA ASP A 18 -11.77 0.24 13.25
C ASP A 18 -10.73 0.79 12.25
N VAL A 19 -11.20 1.58 11.31
CA VAL A 19 -10.37 2.27 10.33
C VAL A 19 -10.15 3.76 10.66
N GLY A 20 -10.71 4.21 11.79
CA GLY A 20 -10.66 5.60 12.21
C GLY A 20 -11.74 6.49 11.62
N MET A 21 -12.11 7.53 12.37
CA MET A 21 -13.25 8.39 12.03
C MET A 21 -13.04 9.29 10.80
N ARG A 22 -11.81 9.47 10.34
CA ARG A 22 -11.47 10.29 9.17
C ARG A 22 -11.11 9.44 7.95
N THR A 23 -11.64 8.23 7.89
CA THR A 23 -11.38 7.28 6.82
C THR A 23 -12.67 6.95 6.09
N ASP A 24 -12.66 7.16 4.78
CA ASP A 24 -13.69 6.67 3.88
C ASP A 24 -13.22 5.37 3.25
N VAL A 25 -14.10 4.38 3.14
CA VAL A 25 -13.79 3.07 2.58
C VAL A 25 -14.45 2.94 1.22
N MET A 26 -13.64 2.66 0.21
CA MET A 26 -14.12 2.26 -1.12
C MET A 26 -13.90 0.76 -1.26
N GLU A 27 -14.97 0.01 -1.18
CA GLU A 27 -14.98 -1.46 -1.23
C GLU A 27 -15.40 -2.00 -2.58
N THR A 28 -15.04 -3.22 -2.89
CA THR A 28 -15.48 -3.98 -4.08
C THR A 28 -15.25 -3.25 -5.41
N CYS A 29 -14.30 -2.33 -5.45
CA CYS A 29 -13.92 -1.58 -6.63
C CYS A 29 -12.51 -1.98 -7.06
N PRO A 30 -12.25 -2.18 -8.36
CA PRO A 30 -10.89 -2.40 -8.84
C PRO A 30 -9.96 -1.27 -8.38
N LYS A 31 -8.78 -1.60 -7.86
CA LYS A 31 -7.88 -0.65 -7.20
C LYS A 31 -7.49 0.53 -8.08
N ASP A 32 -7.14 0.28 -9.32
CA ASP A 32 -6.76 1.32 -10.27
C ASP A 32 -7.89 2.35 -10.49
N LEU A 33 -9.12 1.90 -10.65
CA LEU A 33 -10.28 2.76 -10.78
C LEU A 33 -10.61 3.49 -9.47
N GLY A 34 -10.59 2.77 -8.35
CA GLY A 34 -10.85 3.32 -7.02
C GLY A 34 -9.86 4.43 -6.66
N ILE A 35 -8.57 4.25 -6.91
CA ILE A 35 -7.54 5.27 -6.68
C ILE A 35 -7.86 6.53 -7.49
N MET A 36 -8.15 6.39 -8.78
CA MET A 36 -8.46 7.53 -9.64
C MET A 36 -9.74 8.25 -9.23
N MET A 37 -10.75 7.52 -8.77
CA MET A 37 -12.00 8.11 -8.29
C MET A 37 -11.79 8.94 -7.03
N VAL A 38 -11.11 8.41 -6.02
CA VAL A 38 -10.87 9.15 -4.76
C VAL A 38 -9.97 10.35 -4.97
N LEU A 39 -8.97 10.27 -5.86
CA LEU A 39 -8.13 11.40 -6.21
C LEU A 39 -8.92 12.58 -6.78
N ARG A 40 -9.93 12.29 -7.60
CA ARG A 40 -10.74 13.31 -8.27
C ARG A 40 -11.84 13.89 -7.39
N SER A 41 -12.36 13.13 -6.44
CA SER A 41 -13.59 13.47 -5.73
C SER A 41 -13.42 13.70 -4.23
N MET A 42 -12.40 13.14 -3.61
CA MET A 42 -12.28 13.10 -2.14
C MET A 42 -11.07 13.85 -1.57
N SER A 43 -10.14 14.27 -2.42
CA SER A 43 -8.92 14.98 -2.02
C SER A 43 -8.20 14.30 -0.83
N PRO A 44 -7.86 13.02 -0.92
CA PRO A 44 -7.29 12.29 0.20
C PRO A 44 -5.89 12.80 0.54
N ASN A 45 -5.53 12.78 1.82
CA ASN A 45 -4.15 12.99 2.26
C ASN A 45 -3.35 11.70 2.16
N VAL A 46 -4.00 10.56 2.46
CA VAL A 46 -3.40 9.23 2.42
C VAL A 46 -4.36 8.27 1.74
N ILE A 47 -3.85 7.45 0.85
CA ILE A 47 -4.56 6.30 0.30
C ILE A 47 -3.94 5.05 0.87
N VAL A 48 -4.79 4.20 1.47
CA VAL A 48 -4.42 2.85 1.90
C VAL A 48 -5.05 1.86 0.93
N THR A 49 -4.27 0.93 0.43
CA THR A 49 -4.77 -0.15 -0.44
C THR A 49 -4.11 -1.47 -0.08
N ASP A 50 -4.80 -2.55 -0.34
CA ASP A 50 -4.30 -3.89 -0.20
C ASP A 50 -3.28 -4.24 -1.31
N GLU A 51 -2.97 -5.50 -1.46
CA GLU A 51 -1.94 -6.03 -2.36
C GLU A 51 -1.96 -5.40 -3.76
N ILE A 52 -0.82 -4.82 -4.13
CA ILE A 52 -0.57 -4.34 -5.50
C ILE A 52 0.07 -5.46 -6.33
N GLY A 53 -0.37 -5.63 -7.57
CA GLY A 53 0.08 -6.74 -8.38
C GLY A 53 0.18 -6.50 -9.89
N ASN A 54 -0.43 -5.47 -10.42
CA ASN A 54 -0.47 -5.25 -11.87
C ASN A 54 -0.06 -3.83 -12.30
N GLU A 55 0.27 -3.69 -13.56
CA GLU A 55 0.77 -2.42 -14.12
C GLU A 55 -0.24 -1.27 -14.03
N LYS A 56 -1.54 -1.54 -14.16
CA LYS A 56 -2.58 -0.51 -14.06
C LYS A 56 -2.66 0.08 -12.64
N GLU A 57 -2.61 -0.78 -11.64
CA GLU A 57 -2.57 -0.37 -10.23
C GLU A 57 -1.34 0.48 -9.95
N ILE A 58 -0.17 0.03 -10.37
CA ILE A 58 1.09 0.75 -10.21
C ILE A 58 1.04 2.13 -10.86
N LYS A 59 0.48 2.23 -12.06
CA LYS A 59 0.30 3.50 -12.76
C LYS A 59 -0.63 4.45 -12.01
N ALA A 60 -1.72 3.94 -11.44
CA ALA A 60 -2.63 4.74 -10.60
C ALA A 60 -1.93 5.23 -9.32
N LEU A 61 -1.13 4.38 -8.68
CA LEU A 61 -0.30 4.76 -7.53
C LEU A 61 0.70 5.87 -7.87
N TYR A 62 1.37 5.79 -9.01
CA TYR A 62 2.24 6.87 -9.48
C TYR A 62 1.48 8.20 -9.63
N THR A 63 0.29 8.15 -10.19
CA THR A 63 -0.54 9.34 -10.33
C THR A 63 -0.88 9.96 -8.96
N ALA A 64 -1.22 9.14 -7.97
CA ALA A 64 -1.50 9.58 -6.61
C ALA A 64 -0.27 10.23 -5.95
N LEU A 65 0.88 9.54 -6.02
CA LEU A 65 2.14 10.02 -5.44
C LEU A 65 2.60 11.35 -6.07
N ASN A 66 2.53 11.46 -7.39
CA ASN A 66 2.87 12.70 -8.09
C ASN A 66 1.88 13.84 -7.76
N GLY A 67 0.66 13.51 -7.36
CA GLY A 67 -0.33 14.45 -6.83
C GLY A 67 -0.10 14.86 -5.37
N GLY A 68 0.95 14.36 -4.73
CA GLY A 68 1.29 14.68 -3.33
C GLY A 68 0.53 13.87 -2.28
N VAL A 69 -0.17 12.82 -2.68
CA VAL A 69 -0.89 11.92 -1.77
C VAL A 69 0.09 10.88 -1.22
N SER A 70 0.05 10.65 0.09
CA SER A 70 0.82 9.58 0.72
C SER A 70 0.15 8.22 0.50
N LEU A 71 0.96 7.17 0.37
CA LEU A 71 0.46 5.81 0.11
C LEU A 71 0.90 4.83 1.19
N ILE A 72 0.00 3.95 1.56
CA ILE A 72 0.28 2.73 2.32
C ILE A 72 -0.28 1.57 1.50
N THR A 73 0.56 0.64 1.14
CA THR A 73 0.15 -0.53 0.36
C THR A 73 0.94 -1.77 0.77
N THR A 74 0.40 -2.92 0.45
CA THR A 74 1.08 -4.20 0.69
C THR A 74 1.48 -4.87 -0.61
N VAL A 75 2.46 -5.74 -0.51
CA VAL A 75 2.89 -6.62 -1.59
C VAL A 75 3.36 -7.93 -0.99
N HIS A 76 3.03 -9.04 -1.62
CA HIS A 76 3.56 -10.35 -1.25
C HIS A 76 4.88 -10.64 -1.95
N GLY A 77 5.84 -11.14 -1.20
CA GLY A 77 7.13 -11.59 -1.71
C GLY A 77 7.89 -12.37 -0.65
N ASP A 78 8.75 -13.27 -1.08
CA ASP A 78 9.57 -14.09 -0.18
C ASP A 78 10.73 -13.31 0.43
N SER A 79 11.18 -12.28 -0.27
CA SER A 79 12.27 -11.41 0.16
C SER A 79 12.22 -10.04 -0.52
N ILE A 80 13.01 -9.08 -0.04
CA ILE A 80 13.17 -7.78 -0.74
C ILE A 80 13.77 -7.98 -2.13
N GLU A 81 14.71 -8.90 -2.26
CA GLU A 81 15.35 -9.23 -3.52
C GLU A 81 14.33 -9.73 -4.55
N ASP A 82 13.39 -10.59 -4.13
CA ASP A 82 12.29 -11.05 -4.98
C ASP A 82 11.43 -9.88 -5.48
N ILE A 83 11.09 -8.96 -4.60
CA ILE A 83 10.32 -7.76 -4.96
C ILE A 83 11.09 -6.89 -5.97
N LEU A 84 12.39 -6.70 -5.77
CA LEU A 84 13.25 -5.91 -6.65
C LEU A 84 13.47 -6.57 -8.01
N HIS A 85 13.28 -7.89 -8.14
CA HIS A 85 13.31 -8.57 -9.44
C HIS A 85 12.03 -8.38 -10.26
N ARG A 86 10.92 -7.96 -9.63
CA ARG A 86 9.69 -7.62 -10.34
C ARG A 86 9.81 -6.22 -10.91
N THR A 87 9.93 -6.11 -12.22
CA THR A 87 10.24 -4.86 -12.93
C THR A 87 9.32 -3.70 -12.54
N GLU A 88 8.03 -3.97 -12.41
CA GLU A 88 7.01 -2.98 -12.06
C GLU A 88 7.22 -2.46 -10.63
N LEU A 89 7.45 -3.37 -9.67
CA LEU A 89 7.66 -3.01 -8.27
C LEU A 89 9.01 -2.33 -8.05
N LYS A 90 10.04 -2.77 -8.76
CA LYS A 90 11.34 -2.11 -8.75
C LYS A 90 11.22 -0.63 -9.12
N ARG A 91 10.46 -0.31 -10.16
CA ARG A 91 10.23 1.08 -10.58
C ARG A 91 9.59 1.93 -9.49
N LEU A 92 8.64 1.36 -8.72
CA LEU A 92 8.04 2.04 -7.57
C LEU A 92 9.07 2.32 -6.47
N LEU A 93 9.95 1.38 -6.19
CA LEU A 93 10.95 1.51 -5.13
C LEU A 93 12.13 2.41 -5.53
N ASP A 94 12.55 2.36 -6.80
CA ASP A 94 13.65 3.17 -7.32
C ASP A 94 13.28 4.64 -7.55
N GLY A 95 11.99 4.96 -7.61
CA GLY A 95 11.50 6.29 -7.99
C GLY A 95 11.44 7.33 -6.87
N ASP A 96 12.05 7.11 -5.71
CA ASP A 96 11.99 7.98 -4.51
C ASP A 96 10.56 8.31 -4.04
N LEU A 97 9.59 7.53 -4.47
CA LEU A 97 8.17 7.77 -4.20
C LEU A 97 7.73 7.17 -2.86
N PHE A 98 8.28 6.01 -2.50
CA PHE A 98 8.10 5.40 -1.19
C PHE A 98 9.27 5.74 -0.28
N ARG A 99 8.95 5.98 0.97
CA ARG A 99 9.98 6.30 1.96
C ARG A 99 10.47 5.06 2.71
N LYS A 100 9.57 4.15 3.02
CA LYS A 100 9.88 2.99 3.87
C LYS A 100 9.31 1.70 3.32
N VAL A 101 10.06 0.63 3.52
CA VAL A 101 9.61 -0.75 3.36
C VAL A 101 9.63 -1.42 4.72
N ILE A 102 8.50 -1.99 5.11
CA ILE A 102 8.36 -2.73 6.36
C ILE A 102 8.14 -4.21 6.00
N ILE A 103 9.01 -5.06 6.50
CA ILE A 103 8.91 -6.50 6.30
C ILE A 103 8.18 -7.10 7.47
N LEU A 104 7.08 -7.77 7.18
CA LEU A 104 6.22 -8.42 8.15
C LEU A 104 6.32 -9.94 8.05
N SER A 105 6.14 -10.62 9.17
CA SER A 105 6.02 -12.06 9.25
C SER A 105 4.95 -12.48 10.26
N SER A 106 4.78 -13.78 10.41
CA SER A 106 3.95 -14.38 11.46
C SER A 106 4.78 -15.08 12.56
N ARG A 107 6.08 -14.85 12.62
CA ARG A 107 7.00 -15.59 13.51
C ARG A 107 6.61 -15.51 14.99
N ASN A 108 6.22 -14.33 15.46
CA ASN A 108 5.74 -14.08 16.82
C ASN A 108 4.28 -13.65 16.85
N GLY A 109 3.49 -14.10 15.88
CA GLY A 109 2.12 -13.71 15.64
C GLY A 109 1.97 -12.86 14.37
N PRO A 110 0.76 -12.79 13.80
CA PRO A 110 0.49 -12.02 12.59
C PRO A 110 0.92 -10.54 12.75
N GLY A 111 1.59 -10.00 11.74
CA GLY A 111 2.03 -8.61 11.73
C GLY A 111 3.33 -8.34 12.51
N THR A 112 4.10 -9.40 12.84
CA THR A 112 5.43 -9.23 13.45
C THR A 112 6.34 -8.45 12.50
N ILE A 113 6.87 -7.31 12.97
CA ILE A 113 7.83 -6.51 12.21
C ILE A 113 9.21 -7.18 12.29
N GLU A 114 9.71 -7.59 11.14
CA GLU A 114 11.04 -8.20 11.03
C GLU A 114 12.12 -7.16 10.74
N LYS A 115 11.85 -6.27 9.78
CA LYS A 115 12.81 -5.27 9.33
C LYS A 115 12.09 -4.01 8.85
N ILE A 116 12.76 -2.88 8.98
CA ILE A 116 12.33 -1.60 8.41
C ILE A 116 13.50 -1.03 7.64
N TYR A 117 13.31 -0.79 6.34
CA TYR A 117 14.29 -0.18 5.46
C TYR A 117 13.83 1.21 5.04
N ASP A 118 14.71 2.19 5.14
CA ASP A 118 14.50 3.53 4.61
C ASP A 118 15.09 3.62 3.22
N LEU A 119 14.23 3.85 2.23
CA LEU A 119 14.61 3.91 0.83
C LEU A 119 15.41 5.18 0.47
N GLN A 120 15.14 6.30 1.16
CA GLN A 120 15.85 7.56 0.93
C GLN A 120 17.24 7.55 1.54
N GLU A 121 17.35 7.08 2.79
CA GLU A 121 18.63 6.99 3.50
C GLU A 121 19.41 5.71 3.15
N LYS A 122 18.78 4.78 2.41
CA LYS A 122 19.36 3.49 1.98
C LYS A 122 19.93 2.68 3.15
N ARG A 123 19.22 2.67 4.27
CA ARG A 123 19.65 1.94 5.48
C ARG A 123 18.50 1.22 6.16
N TRP A 124 18.87 0.18 6.90
CA TRP A 124 17.96 -0.52 7.80
C TRP A 124 17.83 0.26 9.12
N TYR A 125 16.60 0.48 9.56
CA TYR A 125 16.31 1.04 10.89
C TYR A 125 16.15 -0.04 11.94
N PHE A 126 15.65 -1.19 11.55
CA PHE A 126 15.30 -2.27 12.43
C PHE A 126 15.56 -3.59 11.73
N GLY A 127 16.21 -4.53 12.43
CA GLY A 127 16.65 -5.80 11.84
C GLY A 127 17.81 -5.62 10.84
N ASN A 128 18.76 -6.48 10.87
CA ASN A 128 19.91 -6.50 9.93
C ASN A 128 19.72 -7.59 8.89
#